data_5f28090473e22d70858b2220615ed217
#
_entry.id   5f28090473e22d70858b2220615ed217
#
_cell.length_a   1.000
_cell.length_b   1.000
_cell.length_c   1.000
_cell.angle_alpha   90.00
_cell.angle_beta   90.00
_cell.angle_gamma   90.00
#
_symmetry.space_group_name_H-M   'P 1'
#
loop_
_entity.id
_entity.type
_entity.pdbx_description
1 polymer ?
#
loop_
_entity_poly.entity_id
_entity_poly.type
_entity_poly.pdbx_seq_one_letter_code
_entity_poly.pdbx_strand_id
1 'polypeptide(L)'
;MLSIPPTIFHITHWKAGSQWIAEILKRSAPDRFVPMKIVDPHGMGGRGTLNFYVTPLKRGKIYGTVYLTREQFQNVVFDPIWRIKGPDGFYLRRAISNWWNYGIRQSPYRPFIVIRDLRDTLVSLYYSARYSHKAITDQLAELKQKLNSLNEEEGLIHMLDVVLPGCAKIQTSWIGAPGVLVLRYEDILGNENDFFEHLILEYCQIEINRERLRDIIRYNIFEAATGRKPGQEDVHSHLRKGIAGDWKNYFTNGIKEKFKTRYGELLIKTGYEKDLSW
;
A
#
# COMPACT_ATOMS: atom_id res chain seq x y z
N MET A 1 -15.89 -0.72 32.13
CA MET A 1 -14.85 -0.03 31.32
C MET A 1 -15.11 -0.33 29.87
N LEU A 2 -15.34 0.66 29.02
CA LEU A 2 -15.45 0.45 27.57
C LEU A 2 -14.12 -0.13 27.09
N SER A 3 -14.15 -1.28 26.41
CA SER A 3 -12.95 -1.90 25.86
C SER A 3 -12.40 -0.99 24.76
N ILE A 4 -11.09 -0.71 24.80
CA ILE A 4 -10.44 0.06 23.72
C ILE A 4 -10.51 -0.80 22.44
N PRO A 5 -11.05 -0.26 21.34
CA PRO A 5 -11.13 -0.99 20.08
C PRO A 5 -9.73 -1.34 19.55
N PRO A 6 -9.59 -2.37 18.70
CA PRO A 6 -8.29 -2.75 18.18
C PRO A 6 -7.67 -1.61 17.34
N THR A 7 -6.35 -1.49 17.44
CA THR A 7 -5.60 -0.60 16.55
C THR A 7 -5.46 -1.27 15.19
N ILE A 8 -5.77 -0.56 14.12
CA ILE A 8 -5.75 -1.08 12.77
C ILE A 8 -4.53 -0.54 12.01
N PHE A 9 -3.80 -1.44 11.33
CA PHE A 9 -2.73 -1.07 10.42
C PHE A 9 -3.03 -1.62 9.02
N HIS A 10 -3.33 -0.71 8.09
CA HIS A 10 -3.46 -1.03 6.68
C HIS A 10 -2.08 -0.99 6.03
N ILE A 11 -1.49 -2.14 5.85
CA ILE A 11 -0.21 -2.32 5.18
C ILE A 11 -0.45 -2.48 3.68
N THR A 12 0.43 -1.93 2.89
CA THR A 12 0.30 -1.97 1.43
C THR A 12 1.62 -1.62 0.76
N HIS A 13 1.69 -1.84 -0.54
CA HIS A 13 2.72 -1.25 -1.40
C HIS A 13 2.10 -0.24 -2.38
N TRP A 14 2.94 0.48 -3.12
CA TRP A 14 2.43 1.45 -4.10
C TRP A 14 1.57 0.77 -5.16
N LYS A 15 0.51 1.46 -5.59
CA LYS A 15 -0.41 1.06 -6.66
C LYS A 15 -1.30 -0.17 -6.36
N ALA A 16 -1.42 -0.57 -5.09
CA ALA A 16 -2.33 -1.62 -4.63
C ALA A 16 -3.66 -1.07 -4.04
N GLY A 17 -4.18 0.03 -4.57
CA GLY A 17 -5.46 0.61 -4.12
C GLY A 17 -5.41 1.33 -2.78
N SER A 18 -4.21 1.68 -2.29
CA SER A 18 -3.99 2.22 -0.94
C SER A 18 -4.83 3.45 -0.60
N GLN A 19 -5.03 4.36 -1.55
CA GLN A 19 -5.82 5.57 -1.33
C GLN A 19 -7.31 5.26 -1.24
N TRP A 20 -7.81 4.35 -2.06
CA TRP A 20 -9.19 3.90 -2.03
C TRP A 20 -9.55 3.27 -0.69
N ILE A 21 -8.75 2.30 -0.24
CA ILE A 21 -8.95 1.61 1.04
C ILE A 21 -8.83 2.59 2.21
N ALA A 22 -7.83 3.49 2.18
CA ALA A 22 -7.66 4.51 3.21
C ALA A 22 -8.88 5.46 3.30
N GLU A 23 -9.49 5.83 2.17
CA GLU A 23 -10.68 6.68 2.15
C GLU A 23 -11.91 5.95 2.71
N ILE A 24 -12.10 4.66 2.39
CA ILE A 24 -13.15 3.83 3.00
C ILE A 24 -12.96 3.75 4.53
N LEU A 25 -11.75 3.42 5.00
CA LEU A 25 -11.42 3.37 6.44
C LEU A 25 -11.69 4.70 7.14
N LYS A 26 -11.25 5.80 6.54
CA LYS A 26 -11.44 7.16 7.06
C LYS A 26 -12.91 7.52 7.20
N ARG A 27 -13.71 7.25 6.17
CA ARG A 27 -15.15 7.54 6.19
C ARG A 27 -15.94 6.62 7.13
N SER A 28 -15.45 5.38 7.30
CA SER A 28 -16.07 4.42 8.22
C SER A 28 -15.83 4.75 9.69
N ALA A 29 -14.69 5.34 10.04
CA ALA A 29 -14.35 5.70 11.42
C ALA A 29 -13.48 6.98 11.48
N PRO A 30 -14.05 8.16 11.16
CA PRO A 30 -13.28 9.42 11.03
C PRO A 30 -12.55 9.80 12.30
N ASP A 31 -13.14 9.59 13.46
CA ASP A 31 -12.55 9.94 14.76
C ASP A 31 -11.38 9.04 15.17
N ARG A 32 -11.28 7.86 14.57
CA ARG A 32 -10.20 6.91 14.79
C ARG A 32 -9.11 7.00 13.74
N PHE A 33 -9.41 7.51 12.56
CA PHE A 33 -8.47 7.52 11.43
C PHE A 33 -7.36 8.57 11.64
N VAL A 34 -6.13 8.14 11.39
CA VAL A 34 -4.94 9.02 11.42
C VAL A 34 -4.52 9.29 9.97
N PRO A 35 -4.66 10.53 9.47
CA PRO A 35 -4.38 10.87 8.08
C PRO A 35 -2.86 10.99 7.83
N MET A 36 -2.16 9.88 8.01
CA MET A 36 -0.71 9.80 7.92
C MET A 36 -0.28 8.60 7.10
N LYS A 37 0.71 8.79 6.25
CA LYS A 37 1.41 7.71 5.55
C LYS A 37 2.64 7.30 6.34
N ILE A 38 2.77 6.02 6.61
CA ILE A 38 3.94 5.45 7.26
C ILE A 38 4.81 4.81 6.17
N VAL A 39 6.00 5.34 5.97
CA VAL A 39 6.95 4.90 4.94
C VAL A 39 8.34 4.75 5.53
N ASP A 40 9.18 3.94 4.86
CA ASP A 40 10.61 3.89 5.16
C ASP A 40 11.26 5.27 4.88
N PRO A 41 11.96 5.85 5.85
CA PRO A 41 12.63 7.13 5.67
C PRO A 41 13.77 7.10 4.65
N HIS A 42 14.36 5.93 4.44
CA HIS A 42 15.43 5.71 3.47
C HIS A 42 14.90 5.25 2.10
N GLY A 43 13.57 5.03 1.99
CA GLY A 43 12.89 4.72 0.74
C GLY A 43 12.59 5.99 -0.08
N MET A 44 12.05 5.80 -1.29
CA MET A 44 11.65 6.90 -2.20
C MET A 44 10.45 7.75 -1.67
N GLY A 45 10.32 7.91 -0.38
CA GLY A 45 9.33 8.77 0.26
C GLY A 45 9.81 10.22 0.26
N GLY A 46 9.20 11.08 -0.56
CA GLY A 46 9.47 12.50 -0.58
C GLY A 46 9.25 13.20 0.78
N ARG A 47 9.58 14.48 0.86
CA ARG A 47 9.56 15.34 2.07
C ARG A 47 8.29 15.30 2.95
N GLY A 48 7.16 14.76 2.45
CA GLY A 48 5.92 14.58 3.22
C GLY A 48 5.89 13.37 4.17
N THR A 49 6.93 12.56 4.22
CA THR A 49 6.98 11.31 5.00
C THR A 49 7.53 11.48 6.41
N LEU A 50 8.09 12.65 6.72
CA LEU A 50 8.67 12.99 8.03
C LEU A 50 7.67 12.98 9.19
N ASN A 51 6.37 13.13 8.92
CA ASN A 51 5.34 13.14 9.96
C ASN A 51 5.24 11.83 10.75
N PHE A 52 5.70 10.73 10.16
CA PHE A 52 5.74 9.44 10.84
C PHE A 52 6.59 9.47 12.10
N TYR A 53 7.75 10.10 12.07
CA TYR A 53 8.66 10.14 13.22
C TYR A 53 8.23 11.11 14.33
N VAL A 54 7.29 11.99 14.07
CA VAL A 54 6.88 13.05 15.00
C VAL A 54 5.62 12.68 15.78
N THR A 55 4.74 11.85 15.23
CA THR A 55 3.44 11.56 15.85
C THR A 55 3.46 10.22 16.57
N PRO A 56 3.31 10.15 17.88
CA PRO A 56 3.24 8.88 18.63
C PRO A 56 2.05 8.05 18.15
N LEU A 57 2.25 6.75 18.00
CA LEU A 57 1.15 5.83 17.73
C LEU A 57 0.22 5.78 18.94
N LYS A 58 -1.09 5.75 18.69
CA LYS A 58 -2.13 5.71 19.73
C LYS A 58 -2.98 4.47 19.57
N ARG A 59 -3.39 3.88 20.70
CA ARG A 59 -4.29 2.73 20.71
C ARG A 59 -5.66 3.07 20.13
N GLY A 60 -6.32 2.09 19.57
CA GLY A 60 -7.66 2.22 19.03
C GLY A 60 -7.74 3.05 17.75
N LYS A 61 -6.61 3.56 17.24
CA LYS A 61 -6.56 4.34 15.99
C LYS A 61 -6.41 3.45 14.78
N ILE A 62 -6.68 4.03 13.60
CA ILE A 62 -6.57 3.40 12.29
C ILE A 62 -5.46 4.11 11.52
N TYR A 63 -4.41 3.38 11.23
CA TYR A 63 -3.27 3.84 10.43
C TYR A 63 -3.44 3.32 9.00
N GLY A 64 -3.99 4.17 8.16
CA GLY A 64 -4.26 3.85 6.75
C GLY A 64 -3.09 4.27 5.87
N THR A 65 -2.49 3.32 5.19
CA THR A 65 -1.31 3.35 4.33
C THR A 65 0.03 3.27 5.06
N VAL A 66 0.43 2.02 5.34
CA VAL A 66 1.73 1.67 5.91
C VAL A 66 2.57 0.99 4.82
N TYR A 67 3.61 1.68 4.33
CA TYR A 67 4.52 1.20 3.28
C TYR A 67 5.82 0.69 3.88
N LEU A 68 5.72 -0.30 4.76
CA LEU A 68 6.86 -0.89 5.47
C LEU A 68 6.93 -2.39 5.24
N THR A 69 8.16 -2.93 5.19
CA THR A 69 8.36 -4.36 5.38
C THR A 69 7.97 -4.76 6.79
N ARG A 70 7.76 -6.05 7.02
CA ARG A 70 7.42 -6.57 8.34
C ARG A 70 8.48 -6.23 9.39
N GLU A 71 9.75 -6.38 9.06
CA GLU A 71 10.87 -6.03 9.94
C GLU A 71 10.85 -4.53 10.31
N GLN A 72 10.73 -3.66 9.32
CA GLN A 72 10.62 -2.22 9.53
C GLN A 72 9.41 -1.86 10.40
N PHE A 73 8.27 -2.51 10.16
CA PHE A 73 7.07 -2.31 10.96
C PHE A 73 7.28 -2.74 12.42
N GLN A 74 7.87 -3.90 12.64
CA GLN A 74 8.19 -4.38 13.98
C GLN A 74 9.13 -3.43 14.72
N ASN A 75 10.19 -2.99 14.06
CA ASN A 75 11.15 -2.02 14.62
C ASN A 75 10.46 -0.69 14.97
N VAL A 76 9.59 -0.21 14.11
CA VAL A 76 8.90 1.07 14.31
C VAL A 76 7.83 1.00 15.40
N VAL A 77 7.08 -0.10 15.46
CA VAL A 77 5.90 -0.21 16.34
C VAL A 77 6.25 -0.80 17.71
N PHE A 78 7.19 -1.76 17.74
CA PHE A 78 7.42 -2.58 18.92
C PHE A 78 8.82 -2.49 19.52
N ASP A 79 9.84 -2.05 18.77
CA ASP A 79 11.20 -1.96 19.31
C ASP A 79 11.33 -0.72 20.21
N PRO A 80 11.61 -0.93 21.52
CA PRO A 80 11.81 0.17 22.47
C PRO A 80 13.11 0.96 22.24
N ILE A 81 14.07 0.37 21.53
CA ILE A 81 15.42 0.91 21.37
C ILE A 81 15.75 1.06 19.88
N TRP A 82 14.80 1.40 19.06
CA TRP A 82 15.10 1.60 17.65
C TRP A 82 16.11 2.73 17.46
N ARG A 83 17.37 2.32 17.30
CA ARG A 83 18.52 3.22 17.09
C ARG A 83 18.53 3.71 15.65
N ILE A 84 17.71 4.67 15.33
CA ILE A 84 18.00 5.50 14.16
C ILE A 84 19.16 6.41 14.58
N LYS A 85 20.29 6.31 13.93
CA LYS A 85 21.38 7.27 14.00
C LYS A 85 20.91 8.56 13.28
N GLY A 86 20.17 9.40 13.98
CA GLY A 86 19.93 10.79 13.58
C GLY A 86 20.80 11.71 14.41
N PRO A 87 21.24 12.85 13.88
CA PRO A 87 22.19 13.75 14.56
C PRO A 87 21.66 14.40 15.84
N ASP A 88 20.37 14.32 16.14
CA ASP A 88 19.71 15.16 17.14
C ASP A 88 18.91 14.43 18.23
N GLY A 89 19.04 13.11 18.36
CA GLY A 89 18.35 12.34 19.42
C GLY A 89 16.81 12.33 19.35
N PHE A 90 16.23 12.98 18.38
CA PHE A 90 14.79 13.14 18.22
C PHE A 90 14.06 11.81 18.00
N TYR A 91 14.68 10.88 17.31
CA TYR A 91 14.16 9.55 17.02
C TYR A 91 14.10 8.64 18.25
N LEU A 92 15.00 8.78 19.19
CA LEU A 92 15.00 8.01 20.43
C LEU A 92 13.75 8.30 21.28
N ARG A 93 13.34 9.56 21.38
CA ARG A 93 12.11 9.94 22.12
C ARG A 93 10.87 9.28 21.58
N ARG A 94 10.81 9.07 20.28
CA ARG A 94 9.66 8.44 19.65
C ARG A 94 9.64 6.93 19.84
N ALA A 95 10.77 6.26 19.71
CA ALA A 95 10.87 4.83 20.01
C ALA A 95 10.41 4.54 21.43
N ILE A 96 10.82 5.36 22.41
CA ILE A 96 10.36 5.27 23.79
C ILE A 96 8.85 5.53 23.91
N SER A 97 8.31 6.52 23.19
CA SER A 97 6.86 6.81 23.20
C SER A 97 6.05 5.69 22.60
N ASN A 98 6.51 5.08 21.51
CA ASN A 98 5.84 3.93 20.89
C ASN A 98 5.91 2.69 21.80
N TRP A 99 7.07 2.41 22.40
CA TRP A 99 7.25 1.33 23.35
C TRP A 99 6.32 1.50 24.57
N TRP A 100 6.25 2.71 25.14
CA TRP A 100 5.35 3.01 26.27
C TRP A 100 3.89 2.81 25.90
N ASN A 101 3.48 3.20 24.69
CA ASN A 101 2.09 3.10 24.25
C ASN A 101 1.68 1.71 23.78
N TYR A 102 2.61 0.92 23.22
CA TYR A 102 2.33 -0.36 22.58
C TYR A 102 3.07 -1.55 23.17
N GLY A 103 4.38 -1.46 23.33
CA GLY A 103 5.22 -2.61 23.72
C GLY A 103 4.90 -3.14 25.10
N ILE A 104 4.77 -2.27 26.09
CA ILE A 104 4.55 -2.69 27.49
C ILE A 104 3.12 -3.17 27.75
N ARG A 105 2.14 -2.67 26.99
CA ARG A 105 0.73 -2.82 27.38
C ARG A 105 -0.06 -3.82 26.55
N GLN A 106 0.58 -4.56 25.63
CA GLN A 106 -0.05 -5.58 24.79
C GLN A 106 -1.43 -5.15 24.25
N SER A 107 -1.50 -3.98 23.62
CA SER A 107 -2.76 -3.49 23.06
C SER A 107 -3.14 -4.34 21.85
N PRO A 108 -4.37 -4.81 21.74
CA PRO A 108 -4.81 -5.55 20.57
C PRO A 108 -4.64 -4.70 19.31
N TYR A 109 -3.98 -5.26 18.31
CA TYR A 109 -3.85 -4.64 16.99
C TYR A 109 -4.16 -5.65 15.90
N ARG A 110 -4.62 -5.17 14.77
CA ARG A 110 -5.01 -5.97 13.62
C ARG A 110 -4.36 -5.42 12.36
N PRO A 111 -3.23 -5.98 11.94
CA PRO A 111 -2.61 -5.64 10.70
C PRO A 111 -3.24 -6.43 9.56
N PHE A 112 -3.54 -5.76 8.46
CA PHE A 112 -3.85 -6.42 7.21
C PHE A 112 -3.02 -5.82 6.09
N ILE A 113 -2.68 -6.62 5.10
CA ILE A 113 -2.00 -6.17 3.91
C ILE A 113 -2.88 -6.36 2.69
N VAL A 114 -2.95 -5.32 1.85
CA VAL A 114 -3.50 -5.44 0.51
C VAL A 114 -2.35 -5.48 -0.48
N ILE A 115 -2.24 -6.60 -1.18
CA ILE A 115 -1.27 -6.82 -2.26
C ILE A 115 -1.97 -6.68 -3.61
N ARG A 116 -1.18 -6.47 -4.65
CA ARG A 116 -1.64 -6.47 -6.05
C ARG A 116 -0.66 -7.26 -6.89
N ASP A 117 -1.14 -7.85 -7.98
CA ASP A 117 -0.26 -8.46 -8.97
C ASP A 117 0.86 -7.49 -9.35
N LEU A 118 2.11 -7.94 -9.14
CA LEU A 118 3.27 -7.08 -9.37
C LEU A 118 3.43 -6.70 -10.84
N ARG A 119 2.86 -7.46 -11.77
CA ARG A 119 2.84 -7.13 -13.21
C ARG A 119 1.95 -5.92 -13.47
N ASP A 120 0.74 -5.91 -12.91
CA ASP A 120 -0.16 -4.75 -12.97
C ASP A 120 0.39 -3.57 -12.16
N THR A 121 1.06 -3.86 -11.05
CA THR A 121 1.75 -2.84 -10.25
C THR A 121 2.83 -2.15 -11.07
N LEU A 122 3.65 -2.91 -11.82
CA LEU A 122 4.69 -2.40 -12.70
C LEU A 122 4.13 -1.43 -13.75
N VAL A 123 3.10 -1.86 -14.49
CA VAL A 123 2.42 -1.03 -15.49
C VAL A 123 1.86 0.24 -14.85
N SER A 124 1.18 0.10 -13.72
CA SER A 124 0.60 1.24 -12.99
C SER A 124 1.66 2.22 -12.46
N LEU A 125 2.81 1.74 -12.02
CA LEU A 125 3.95 2.58 -11.60
C LEU A 125 4.54 3.34 -12.77
N TYR A 126 4.76 2.67 -13.91
CA TYR A 126 5.30 3.29 -15.12
C TYR A 126 4.44 4.46 -15.58
N TYR A 127 3.15 4.24 -15.80
CA TYR A 127 2.24 5.30 -16.24
C TYR A 127 2.11 6.41 -15.21
N SER A 128 2.09 6.07 -13.93
CA SER A 128 2.03 7.06 -12.87
C SER A 128 3.28 7.94 -12.82
N ALA A 129 4.47 7.37 -12.92
CA ALA A 129 5.72 8.13 -12.89
C ALA A 129 5.90 8.99 -14.14
N ARG A 130 5.54 8.45 -15.32
CA ARG A 130 5.71 9.13 -16.59
C ARG A 130 4.70 10.28 -16.80
N TYR A 131 3.42 10.09 -16.43
CA TYR A 131 2.35 11.00 -16.82
C TYR A 131 1.64 11.70 -15.65
N SER A 132 1.15 10.96 -14.65
CA SER A 132 0.20 11.50 -13.67
C SER A 132 0.85 12.07 -12.40
N HIS A 133 2.05 11.61 -12.00
CA HIS A 133 2.71 12.10 -10.80
C HIS A 133 3.39 13.45 -11.06
N LYS A 134 3.15 14.40 -10.14
CA LYS A 134 3.92 15.65 -10.14
C LYS A 134 5.33 15.35 -9.64
N ALA A 135 6.33 15.91 -10.29
CA ALA A 135 7.73 15.82 -9.88
C ALA A 135 7.98 16.76 -8.70
N ILE A 136 7.59 16.32 -7.49
CA ILE A 136 7.72 17.11 -6.26
C ILE A 136 9.08 16.95 -5.57
N THR A 137 9.94 16.07 -6.07
CA THR A 137 11.33 15.88 -5.62
C THR A 137 12.24 15.76 -6.83
N ASP A 138 13.55 16.07 -6.65
CA ASP A 138 14.54 15.95 -7.70
C ASP A 138 14.62 14.52 -8.24
N GLN A 139 14.57 13.52 -7.37
CA GLN A 139 14.56 12.09 -7.75
C GLN A 139 13.37 11.73 -8.66
N LEU A 140 12.18 12.26 -8.36
CA LEU A 140 11.00 12.02 -9.20
C LEU A 140 11.09 12.81 -10.53
N ALA A 141 11.73 13.97 -10.53
CA ALA A 141 11.99 14.73 -11.75
C ALA A 141 12.97 13.99 -12.66
N GLU A 142 14.08 13.48 -12.11
CA GLU A 142 15.06 12.67 -12.82
C GLU A 142 14.44 11.38 -13.38
N LEU A 143 13.66 10.66 -12.57
CA LEU A 143 12.95 9.47 -13.01
C LEU A 143 12.01 9.77 -14.17
N LYS A 144 11.21 10.85 -14.07
CA LYS A 144 10.30 11.27 -15.15
C LYS A 144 11.05 11.64 -16.42
N GLN A 145 12.15 12.38 -16.31
CA GLN A 145 13.02 12.72 -17.44
C GLN A 145 13.58 11.46 -18.10
N LYS A 146 14.08 10.51 -17.29
CA LYS A 146 14.58 9.23 -17.78
C LYS A 146 13.50 8.46 -18.53
N LEU A 147 12.29 8.32 -17.96
CA LEU A 147 11.20 7.60 -18.61
C LEU A 147 10.73 8.26 -19.91
N ASN A 148 10.83 9.59 -20.01
CA ASN A 148 10.50 10.31 -21.25
C ASN A 148 11.54 10.11 -22.37
N SER A 149 12.79 9.76 -22.03
CA SER A 149 13.84 9.45 -23.01
C SER A 149 13.84 7.98 -23.47
N LEU A 150 13.00 7.14 -22.91
CA LEU A 150 12.91 5.72 -23.20
C LEU A 150 11.62 5.39 -23.97
N ASN A 151 11.66 4.33 -24.81
CA ASN A 151 10.44 3.73 -25.33
C ASN A 151 9.67 3.03 -24.20
N GLU A 152 8.48 2.50 -24.50
CA GLU A 152 7.61 1.90 -23.47
C GLU A 152 8.23 0.65 -22.83
N GLU A 153 8.78 -0.26 -23.64
CA GLU A 153 9.41 -1.48 -23.13
C GLU A 153 10.63 -1.18 -22.26
N GLU A 154 11.51 -0.32 -22.72
CA GLU A 154 12.68 0.14 -21.95
C GLU A 154 12.27 0.84 -20.65
N GLY A 155 11.23 1.63 -20.70
CA GLY A 155 10.68 2.31 -19.52
C GLY A 155 10.10 1.34 -18.50
N LEU A 156 9.36 0.32 -18.93
CA LEU A 156 8.85 -0.75 -18.08
C LEU A 156 9.99 -1.56 -17.46
N ILE A 157 11.01 -1.91 -18.25
CA ILE A 157 12.22 -2.60 -17.75
C ILE A 157 12.95 -1.74 -16.72
N HIS A 158 13.10 -0.44 -16.97
CA HIS A 158 13.70 0.48 -16.00
C HIS A 158 12.91 0.51 -14.68
N MET A 159 11.58 0.62 -14.73
CA MET A 159 10.74 0.59 -13.54
C MET A 159 10.79 -0.75 -12.80
N LEU A 160 10.90 -1.87 -13.53
CA LEU A 160 11.09 -3.21 -12.96
C LEU A 160 12.41 -3.30 -12.17
N ASP A 161 13.46 -2.64 -12.64
CA ASP A 161 14.78 -2.66 -12.00
C ASP A 161 14.87 -1.73 -10.80
N VAL A 162 14.25 -0.55 -10.87
CA VAL A 162 14.51 0.55 -9.92
C VAL A 162 13.39 0.72 -8.88
N VAL A 163 12.13 0.60 -9.28
CA VAL A 163 10.99 0.95 -8.41
C VAL A 163 10.25 -0.27 -7.87
N LEU A 164 10.01 -1.26 -8.72
CA LEU A 164 9.25 -2.46 -8.36
C LEU A 164 9.87 -3.27 -7.21
N PRO A 165 11.21 -3.33 -7.03
CA PRO A 165 11.82 -4.04 -5.91
C PRO A 165 11.29 -3.62 -4.54
N GLY A 166 10.97 -2.33 -4.36
CA GLY A 166 10.36 -1.84 -3.12
C GLY A 166 8.99 -2.45 -2.83
N CYS A 167 8.14 -2.56 -3.86
CA CYS A 167 6.83 -3.21 -3.74
C CYS A 167 6.96 -4.70 -3.45
N ALA A 168 7.83 -5.39 -4.19
CA ALA A 168 8.08 -6.82 -4.02
C ALA A 168 8.63 -7.15 -2.61
N LYS A 169 9.55 -6.32 -2.09
CA LYS A 169 10.10 -6.49 -0.74
C LYS A 169 9.03 -6.37 0.33
N ILE A 170 8.10 -5.41 0.20
CA ILE A 170 6.96 -5.28 1.12
C ILE A 170 6.09 -6.54 1.03
N GLN A 171 5.63 -6.94 -0.15
CA GLN A 171 4.81 -8.15 -0.32
C GLN A 171 5.50 -9.37 0.31
N THR A 172 6.73 -9.66 -0.09
CA THR A 172 7.47 -10.84 0.36
C THR A 172 7.58 -10.91 1.87
N SER A 173 7.77 -9.77 2.52
CA SER A 173 7.98 -9.72 3.99
C SER A 173 6.72 -10.02 4.79
N TRP A 174 5.54 -9.85 4.21
CA TRP A 174 4.26 -10.04 4.91
C TRP A 174 3.53 -11.33 4.55
N ILE A 175 3.84 -11.95 3.42
CA ILE A 175 3.21 -13.23 3.00
C ILE A 175 3.60 -14.33 3.97
N GLY A 176 2.59 -15.01 4.54
CA GLY A 176 2.78 -16.05 5.55
C GLY A 176 3.12 -15.53 6.95
N ALA A 177 3.06 -14.21 7.18
CA ALA A 177 3.25 -13.65 8.51
C ALA A 177 2.08 -14.03 9.44
N PRO A 178 2.34 -14.56 10.65
CA PRO A 178 1.27 -14.93 11.56
C PRO A 178 0.47 -13.71 12.03
N GLY A 179 -0.86 -13.88 12.14
CA GLY A 179 -1.77 -12.84 12.63
C GLY A 179 -2.02 -11.68 11.65
N VAL A 180 -1.63 -11.82 10.39
CA VAL A 180 -1.84 -10.82 9.34
C VAL A 180 -2.84 -11.33 8.32
N LEU A 181 -3.89 -10.57 8.06
CA LEU A 181 -4.82 -10.85 6.98
C LEU A 181 -4.21 -10.36 5.66
N VAL A 182 -4.03 -11.27 4.70
CA VAL A 182 -3.55 -10.95 3.36
C VAL A 182 -4.72 -10.90 2.40
N LEU A 183 -4.87 -9.79 1.71
CA LEU A 183 -5.96 -9.51 0.77
C LEU A 183 -5.37 -9.14 -0.59
N ARG A 184 -6.07 -9.47 -1.67
CA ARG A 184 -5.69 -9.08 -3.02
C ARG A 184 -6.55 -7.92 -3.49
N TYR A 185 -5.93 -6.95 -4.13
CA TYR A 185 -6.62 -5.83 -4.76
C TYR A 185 -7.64 -6.31 -5.81
N GLU A 186 -7.30 -7.36 -6.52
CA GLU A 186 -8.14 -7.95 -7.57
C GLU A 186 -9.45 -8.53 -7.03
N ASP A 187 -9.44 -9.04 -5.80
CA ASP A 187 -10.64 -9.61 -5.14
C ASP A 187 -11.64 -8.51 -4.72
N ILE A 188 -11.22 -7.24 -4.72
CA ILE A 188 -12.11 -6.12 -4.45
C ILE A 188 -12.97 -5.81 -5.67
N LEU A 189 -12.38 -5.93 -6.88
CA LEU A 189 -13.00 -5.47 -8.11
C LEU A 189 -14.25 -6.31 -8.46
N GLY A 190 -15.41 -5.67 -8.53
CA GLY A 190 -16.68 -6.33 -8.76
C GLY A 190 -17.29 -7.05 -7.57
N ASN A 191 -16.66 -6.96 -6.40
CA ASN A 191 -17.13 -7.57 -5.15
C ASN A 191 -16.93 -6.60 -3.95
N GLU A 192 -17.02 -5.31 -4.22
CA GLU A 192 -16.65 -4.26 -3.28
C GLU A 192 -17.44 -4.34 -1.96
N ASN A 193 -18.74 -4.59 -2.02
CA ASN A 193 -19.56 -4.63 -0.83
C ASN A 193 -19.17 -5.76 0.11
N ASP A 194 -19.12 -7.00 -0.37
CA ASP A 194 -18.78 -8.16 0.46
C ASP A 194 -17.37 -8.06 0.99
N PHE A 195 -16.42 -7.62 0.15
CA PHE A 195 -15.05 -7.42 0.56
C PHE A 195 -14.92 -6.41 1.69
N PHE A 196 -15.49 -5.22 1.54
CA PHE A 196 -15.37 -4.18 2.57
C PHE A 196 -16.23 -4.47 3.80
N GLU A 197 -17.39 -5.13 3.67
CA GLU A 197 -18.15 -5.57 4.83
C GLU A 197 -17.35 -6.55 5.67
N HIS A 198 -16.76 -7.57 5.05
CA HIS A 198 -15.87 -8.48 5.77
C HIS A 198 -14.68 -7.77 6.42
N LEU A 199 -13.99 -6.91 5.66
CA LEU A 199 -12.81 -6.19 6.17
C LEU A 199 -13.18 -5.23 7.31
N ILE A 200 -14.21 -4.40 7.14
CA ILE A 200 -14.53 -3.30 8.06
C ILE A 200 -15.28 -3.81 9.29
N LEU A 201 -16.34 -4.60 9.08
CA LEU A 201 -17.21 -5.02 10.17
C LEU A 201 -16.65 -6.21 10.94
N GLU A 202 -16.13 -7.22 10.23
CA GLU A 202 -15.70 -8.47 10.87
C GLU A 202 -14.24 -8.42 11.30
N TYR A 203 -13.32 -8.11 10.36
CA TYR A 203 -11.90 -8.12 10.69
C TYR A 203 -11.47 -6.90 11.51
N CYS A 204 -11.76 -5.69 11.04
CA CYS A 204 -11.37 -4.44 11.74
C CYS A 204 -12.27 -4.14 12.94
N GLN A 205 -13.45 -4.75 13.03
CA GLN A 205 -14.45 -4.50 14.08
C GLN A 205 -14.74 -3.00 14.23
N ILE A 206 -14.98 -2.34 13.10
CA ILE A 206 -15.39 -0.94 13.07
C ILE A 206 -16.92 -0.90 13.19
N GLU A 207 -17.40 -0.24 14.23
CA GLU A 207 -18.82 -0.05 14.48
C GLU A 207 -19.39 0.98 13.52
N ILE A 208 -20.03 0.51 12.45
CA ILE A 208 -20.72 1.35 11.46
C ILE A 208 -21.95 0.59 10.97
N ASN A 209 -23.04 1.32 10.72
CA ASN A 209 -24.23 0.75 10.09
C ASN A 209 -23.90 0.24 8.69
N ARG A 210 -24.42 -0.96 8.32
CA ARG A 210 -24.12 -1.64 7.06
C ARG A 210 -24.57 -0.83 5.84
N GLU A 211 -25.74 -0.19 5.90
CA GLU A 211 -26.22 0.65 4.80
C GLU A 211 -25.30 1.86 4.59
N ARG A 212 -24.90 2.53 5.69
CA ARG A 212 -23.95 3.62 5.62
C ARG A 212 -22.61 3.18 5.04
N LEU A 213 -22.11 1.98 5.40
CA LEU A 213 -20.89 1.43 4.81
C LEU A 213 -21.06 1.21 3.30
N ARG A 214 -22.17 0.63 2.86
CA ARG A 214 -22.47 0.45 1.42
C ARG A 214 -22.55 1.77 0.66
N ASP A 215 -23.11 2.80 1.26
CA ASP A 215 -23.11 4.14 0.67
C ASP A 215 -21.68 4.69 0.52
N ILE A 216 -20.84 4.56 1.57
CA ILE A 216 -19.43 4.96 1.48
C ILE A 216 -18.74 4.21 0.35
N ILE A 217 -18.94 2.90 0.22
CA ILE A 217 -18.34 2.08 -0.84
C ILE A 217 -18.81 2.59 -2.21
N ARG A 218 -20.11 2.71 -2.42
CA ARG A 218 -20.73 3.13 -3.70
C ARG A 218 -20.18 4.48 -4.19
N TYR A 219 -19.97 5.45 -3.31
CA TYR A 219 -19.41 6.76 -3.66
C TYR A 219 -17.89 6.76 -3.88
N ASN A 220 -17.22 5.65 -3.62
CA ASN A 220 -15.77 5.54 -3.76
C ASN A 220 -15.32 4.47 -4.77
N ILE A 221 -16.23 3.80 -5.49
CA ILE A 221 -15.86 2.92 -6.61
C ILE A 221 -15.27 3.73 -7.77
N PHE A 222 -14.54 3.06 -8.66
CA PHE A 222 -13.84 3.69 -9.78
C PHE A 222 -14.75 4.61 -10.62
N GLU A 223 -15.94 4.13 -10.98
CA GLU A 223 -16.89 4.89 -11.80
C GLU A 223 -17.39 6.15 -11.09
N ALA A 224 -17.75 6.04 -9.82
CA ALA A 224 -18.19 7.19 -9.02
C ALA A 224 -17.07 8.22 -8.80
N ALA A 225 -15.82 7.74 -8.62
CA ALA A 225 -14.66 8.60 -8.38
C ALA A 225 -14.12 9.30 -9.63
N THR A 226 -14.39 8.76 -10.83
CA THR A 226 -13.78 9.24 -12.09
C THR A 226 -14.79 9.65 -13.16
N GLY A 227 -16.05 9.24 -13.05
CA GLY A 227 -17.05 9.35 -14.11
C GLY A 227 -16.81 8.42 -15.30
N ARG A 228 -15.81 7.52 -15.23
CA ARG A 228 -15.41 6.58 -16.29
C ARG A 228 -15.74 5.15 -15.90
N LYS A 229 -16.14 4.34 -16.88
CA LYS A 229 -16.29 2.89 -16.64
C LYS A 229 -14.92 2.22 -16.49
N PRO A 230 -14.81 1.12 -15.69
CA PRO A 230 -13.60 0.31 -15.66
C PRO A 230 -13.15 -0.07 -17.08
N GLY A 231 -11.86 0.06 -17.37
CA GLY A 231 -11.30 -0.15 -18.71
C GLY A 231 -11.14 1.13 -19.54
N GLN A 232 -11.87 2.20 -19.26
CA GLN A 232 -11.67 3.49 -19.91
C GLN A 232 -10.44 4.20 -19.33
N GLU A 233 -9.40 4.25 -20.15
CA GLU A 233 -8.09 4.75 -19.74
C GLU A 233 -7.99 6.26 -19.77
N ASP A 234 -7.34 6.82 -18.76
CA ASP A 234 -6.80 8.17 -18.73
C ASP A 234 -5.40 8.12 -18.11
N VAL A 235 -4.38 8.26 -18.95
CA VAL A 235 -2.97 8.15 -18.54
C VAL A 235 -2.53 9.30 -17.63
N HIS A 236 -3.22 10.43 -17.65
CA HIS A 236 -2.94 11.59 -16.80
C HIS A 236 -3.64 11.51 -15.45
N SER A 237 -4.59 10.60 -15.30
CA SER A 237 -5.29 10.37 -14.04
C SER A 237 -4.52 9.43 -13.12
N HIS A 238 -4.53 9.74 -11.81
CA HIS A 238 -4.01 8.82 -10.80
C HIS A 238 -4.81 7.50 -10.77
N LEU A 239 -6.11 7.56 -11.06
CA LEU A 239 -7.00 6.43 -11.29
C LEU A 239 -7.07 6.13 -12.79
N ARG A 240 -6.02 5.48 -13.32
CA ARG A 240 -5.79 5.33 -14.77
C ARG A 240 -6.90 4.54 -15.47
N LYS A 241 -7.16 3.29 -15.08
CA LYS A 241 -7.99 2.35 -15.86
C LYS A 241 -8.96 1.51 -15.04
N GLY A 242 -8.72 1.32 -13.73
CA GLY A 242 -9.64 0.63 -12.81
C GLY A 242 -9.86 -0.86 -13.09
N ILE A 243 -8.90 -1.57 -13.69
CA ILE A 243 -8.99 -3.00 -14.00
C ILE A 243 -7.78 -3.79 -13.50
N ALA A 244 -7.93 -5.11 -13.44
CA ALA A 244 -6.88 -6.08 -13.21
C ALA A 244 -6.49 -6.80 -14.52
N GLY A 245 -5.27 -7.34 -14.58
CA GLY A 245 -4.78 -8.11 -15.71
C GLY A 245 -4.37 -7.27 -16.93
N ASP A 246 -4.31 -5.96 -16.79
CA ASP A 246 -3.93 -5.03 -17.86
C ASP A 246 -2.47 -5.21 -18.34
N TRP A 247 -1.63 -5.79 -17.50
CA TRP A 247 -0.23 -6.11 -17.82
C TRP A 247 -0.07 -6.95 -19.10
N LYS A 248 -1.07 -7.75 -19.43
CA LYS A 248 -1.06 -8.60 -20.65
C LYS A 248 -0.95 -7.78 -21.94
N ASN A 249 -1.38 -6.53 -21.92
CA ASN A 249 -1.32 -5.62 -23.06
C ASN A 249 0.05 -4.98 -23.26
N TYR A 250 0.96 -5.09 -22.27
CA TYR A 250 2.23 -4.37 -22.23
C TYR A 250 3.46 -5.30 -22.18
N PHE A 251 3.28 -6.52 -21.67
CA PHE A 251 4.40 -7.44 -21.47
C PHE A 251 4.82 -8.11 -22.77
N THR A 252 5.94 -7.65 -23.33
CA THR A 252 6.67 -8.38 -24.37
C THR A 252 7.32 -9.64 -23.81
N ASN A 253 7.83 -10.51 -24.66
CA ASN A 253 8.58 -11.69 -24.22
C ASN A 253 9.81 -11.29 -23.38
N GLY A 254 10.51 -10.20 -23.75
CA GLY A 254 11.65 -9.69 -23.00
C GLY A 254 11.29 -9.28 -21.57
N ILE A 255 10.18 -8.56 -21.41
CA ILE A 255 9.68 -8.17 -20.08
C ILE A 255 9.25 -9.41 -19.28
N LYS A 256 8.53 -10.37 -19.91
CA LYS A 256 8.08 -11.59 -19.24
C LYS A 256 9.24 -12.39 -18.67
N GLU A 257 10.25 -12.68 -19.47
CA GLU A 257 11.40 -13.48 -19.02
C GLU A 257 12.19 -12.78 -17.91
N LYS A 258 12.41 -11.47 -18.04
CA LYS A 258 13.06 -10.70 -16.99
C LYS A 258 12.24 -10.66 -15.70
N PHE A 259 10.92 -10.53 -15.82
CA PHE A 259 10.01 -10.52 -14.67
C PHE A 259 9.95 -11.89 -13.99
N LYS A 260 9.84 -12.98 -14.76
CA LYS A 260 9.85 -14.36 -14.24
C LYS A 260 11.11 -14.66 -13.45
N THR A 261 12.27 -14.27 -13.98
CA THR A 261 13.55 -14.47 -13.30
C THR A 261 13.60 -13.81 -11.93
N ARG A 262 12.96 -12.66 -11.76
CA ARG A 262 13.03 -11.90 -10.49
C ARG A 262 11.86 -12.15 -9.55
N TYR A 263 10.66 -12.31 -10.08
CA TYR A 263 9.42 -12.29 -9.30
C TYR A 263 8.49 -13.46 -9.58
N GLY A 264 8.86 -14.40 -10.44
CA GLY A 264 8.03 -15.55 -10.78
C GLY A 264 7.64 -16.37 -9.56
N GLU A 265 8.60 -16.69 -8.70
CA GLU A 265 8.36 -17.38 -7.43
C GLU A 265 7.44 -16.59 -6.48
N LEU A 266 7.53 -15.26 -6.48
CA LEU A 266 6.64 -14.44 -5.67
C LEU A 266 5.21 -14.48 -6.19
N LEU A 267 5.00 -14.51 -7.51
CA LEU A 267 3.65 -14.68 -8.09
C LEU A 267 3.04 -16.04 -7.71
N ILE A 268 3.82 -17.10 -7.70
CA ILE A 268 3.38 -18.43 -7.25
C ILE A 268 3.03 -18.37 -5.75
N LYS A 269 3.92 -17.85 -4.95
CA LYS A 269 3.74 -17.73 -3.48
C LYS A 269 2.53 -16.88 -3.09
N THR A 270 2.21 -15.87 -3.87
CA THR A 270 1.03 -15.01 -3.67
C THR A 270 -0.22 -15.55 -4.36
N GLY A 271 -0.10 -16.65 -5.12
CA GLY A 271 -1.19 -17.34 -5.81
C GLY A 271 -1.74 -16.59 -7.01
N TYR A 272 -0.95 -15.68 -7.60
CA TYR A 272 -1.27 -15.09 -8.91
C TYR A 272 -0.96 -16.04 -10.06
N GLU A 273 0.01 -16.94 -9.88
CA GLU A 273 0.34 -18.00 -10.82
C GLU A 273 0.48 -19.35 -10.12
N LYS A 274 0.32 -20.43 -10.89
CA LYS A 274 0.51 -21.81 -10.40
C LYS A 274 1.94 -22.27 -10.57
N ASP A 275 2.58 -21.83 -11.64
CA ASP A 275 3.94 -22.17 -12.03
C ASP A 275 4.55 -21.05 -12.88
N LEU A 276 5.69 -21.29 -13.50
CA LEU A 276 6.39 -20.32 -14.35
C LEU A 276 6.02 -20.39 -15.84
N SER A 277 4.97 -21.12 -16.23
CA SER A 277 4.62 -21.32 -17.66
C SER A 277 3.77 -20.20 -18.27
N TRP A 278 3.35 -19.20 -17.46
CA TRP A 278 2.50 -18.08 -17.88
C TRP A 278 3.13 -17.13 -18.90
#